data_4b3935d9484a9e8f286d52c31f7ee97f
#
_entry.id   4b3935d9484a9e8f286d52c31f7ee97f
#
_cell.length_a   1.000
_cell.length_b   1.000
_cell.length_c   1.000
_cell.angle_alpha   90.00
_cell.angle_beta   90.00
_cell.angle_gamma   90.00
#
_symmetry.space_group_name_H-M   'P 1'
#
loop_
_entity.id
_entity.type
_entity.pdbx_description
1 polymer ?
#
loop_
_entity_poly.entity_id
_entity_poly.type
_entity_poly.pdbx_seq_one_letter_code
_entity_poly.pdbx_strand_id
1 'polypeptide(L)'
;ELIATPQPQKGSQKTPFKNVIYEYSLAHALKDESFVKVPAVFTRKDFRPEEYTKEQLDREKLNDGLRLHEGTKSRLEIYARTFGKKIVKPFVLVVARDTNHSKEIMSYIKSNDFFKGYYAEKVMEVNSSQSGDEKDENIELLLSLEKPENKIEIVIHVNMLKEGWDVTNLYTIVPLRASAS
;
A
#
# COMPACT_ATOMS: atom_id res chain seq x y z
N GLU A 1 4.50 26.38 -6.44
CA GLU A 1 4.93 25.27 -5.58
C GLU A 1 3.84 25.02 -4.54
N LEU A 2 3.13 23.90 -4.68
CA LEU A 2 2.08 23.52 -3.73
C LEU A 2 2.76 22.83 -2.54
N ILE A 3 2.83 23.49 -1.41
CA ILE A 3 3.35 22.90 -0.17
C ILE A 3 2.19 22.18 0.51
N ALA A 4 2.21 20.86 0.46
CA ALA A 4 1.36 20.04 1.29
C ALA A 4 1.84 20.14 2.74
N THR A 5 0.96 20.41 3.63
CA THR A 5 1.03 20.36 5.11
C THR A 5 2.41 20.58 5.75
N PRO A 6 2.60 21.66 6.53
CA PRO A 6 3.83 21.88 7.29
C PRO A 6 4.04 20.76 8.30
N GLN A 7 5.12 19.99 8.16
CA GLN A 7 5.50 18.98 9.15
C GLN A 7 6.14 19.65 10.38
N PRO A 8 5.75 19.26 11.60
CA PRO A 8 6.45 19.72 12.78
C PRO A 8 7.85 19.12 12.81
N GLN A 9 8.88 19.95 12.77
CA GLN A 9 10.22 19.54 13.16
C GLN A 9 10.22 19.16 14.65
N LYS A 10 10.87 18.04 15.00
CA LYS A 10 10.98 17.55 16.37
C LYS A 10 11.58 18.66 17.26
N GLY A 11 10.78 19.25 18.16
CA GLY A 11 11.21 20.27 19.11
C GLY A 11 10.84 21.73 18.78
N SER A 12 10.18 22.04 17.66
CA SER A 12 9.71 23.40 17.37
C SER A 12 8.19 23.53 17.54
N GLN A 13 7.74 24.65 18.09
CA GLN A 13 6.32 25.00 18.11
C GLN A 13 5.83 25.11 16.65
N LYS A 14 4.64 24.53 16.39
CA LYS A 14 3.95 24.70 15.10
C LYS A 14 3.76 26.19 14.83
N THR A 15 4.41 26.73 13.83
CA THR A 15 4.15 28.08 13.38
C THR A 15 3.04 28.03 12.35
N PRO A 16 1.83 28.50 12.65
CA PRO A 16 0.75 28.52 11.67
C PRO A 16 1.10 29.51 10.56
N PHE A 17 0.77 29.15 9.31
CA PHE A 17 0.84 30.12 8.23
C PHE A 17 -0.10 31.29 8.53
N LYS A 18 0.40 32.52 8.47
CA LYS A 18 -0.38 33.72 8.76
C LYS A 18 -1.38 34.08 7.63
N ASN A 19 -1.08 33.65 6.41
CA ASN A 19 -1.89 33.93 5.22
C ASN A 19 -2.22 32.61 4.52
N VAL A 20 -3.40 32.05 4.81
CA VAL A 20 -3.96 30.92 4.05
C VAL A 20 -4.76 31.49 2.90
N ILE A 21 -4.29 31.32 1.68
CA ILE A 21 -4.97 31.78 0.46
C ILE A 21 -6.06 30.80 0.05
N TYR A 22 -5.80 29.49 0.22
CA TYR A 22 -6.72 28.41 -0.13
C TYR A 22 -6.43 27.19 0.73
N GLU A 23 -7.48 26.52 1.21
CA GLU A 23 -7.40 25.26 1.95
C GLU A 23 -8.28 24.22 1.25
N TYR A 24 -7.64 23.12 0.82
CA TYR A 24 -8.32 21.93 0.32
C TYR A 24 -8.14 20.81 1.34
N SER A 25 -9.10 20.68 2.23
CA SER A 25 -9.04 19.71 3.32
C SER A 25 -9.26 18.26 2.82
N LEU A 26 -8.80 17.27 3.58
CA LEU A 26 -9.09 15.86 3.31
C LEU A 26 -10.61 15.60 3.20
N ALA A 27 -11.41 16.31 4.00
CA ALA A 27 -12.86 16.20 3.94
C ALA A 27 -13.42 16.67 2.60
N HIS A 28 -12.88 17.75 2.02
CA HIS A 28 -13.25 18.19 0.67
C HIS A 28 -12.82 17.16 -0.38
N ALA A 29 -11.57 16.66 -0.29
CA ALA A 29 -11.06 15.67 -1.24
C ALA A 29 -11.89 14.36 -1.24
N LEU A 30 -12.31 13.90 -0.05
CA LEU A 30 -13.19 12.73 0.09
C LEU A 30 -14.60 12.97 -0.48
N LYS A 31 -15.15 14.21 -0.33
CA LYS A 31 -16.46 14.57 -0.86
C LYS A 31 -16.46 14.67 -2.39
N ASP A 32 -15.37 15.13 -2.97
CA ASP A 32 -15.23 15.28 -4.42
C ASP A 32 -15.11 13.95 -5.16
N GLU A 33 -14.84 12.84 -4.45
CA GLU A 33 -14.73 11.45 -4.97
C GLU A 33 -13.79 11.25 -6.18
N SER A 34 -13.30 12.36 -6.75
CA SER A 34 -12.50 12.37 -7.97
C SER A 34 -11.00 12.21 -7.71
N PHE A 35 -10.52 12.64 -6.53
CA PHE A 35 -9.10 12.73 -6.22
C PHE A 35 -8.64 11.76 -5.15
N VAL A 36 -9.54 11.32 -4.26
CA VAL A 36 -9.20 10.43 -3.14
C VAL A 36 -10.19 9.29 -3.06
N LYS A 37 -9.68 8.06 -3.05
CA LYS A 37 -10.51 6.88 -2.82
C LYS A 37 -10.94 6.82 -1.36
N VAL A 38 -12.22 6.56 -1.12
CA VAL A 38 -12.72 6.33 0.24
C VAL A 38 -12.24 4.98 0.74
N PRO A 39 -11.46 4.92 1.84
CA PRO A 39 -10.98 3.65 2.37
C PRO A 39 -12.12 2.87 3.02
N ALA A 40 -12.19 1.57 2.74
CA ALA A 40 -13.04 0.62 3.45
C ALA A 40 -12.18 -0.26 4.36
N VAL A 41 -12.59 -0.40 5.62
CA VAL A 41 -11.92 -1.27 6.59
C VAL A 41 -12.66 -2.58 6.65
N PHE A 42 -11.95 -3.67 6.40
CA PHE A 42 -12.48 -5.03 6.49
C PHE A 42 -11.96 -5.71 7.75
N THR A 43 -12.86 -6.27 8.53
CA THR A 43 -12.56 -7.03 9.72
C THR A 43 -13.29 -8.36 9.69
N ARG A 44 -12.70 -9.41 10.29
CA ARG A 44 -13.38 -10.69 10.48
C ARG A 44 -14.35 -10.57 11.66
N LYS A 45 -15.55 -11.12 11.51
CA LYS A 45 -16.46 -11.34 12.64
C LYS A 45 -15.93 -12.50 13.49
N ASP A 46 -16.11 -12.41 14.80
CA ASP A 46 -15.79 -13.47 15.76
C ASP A 46 -14.31 -13.93 15.73
N PHE A 47 -13.42 -13.06 15.27
CA PHE A 47 -11.99 -13.33 15.23
C PHE A 47 -11.34 -13.07 16.61
N ARG A 48 -10.58 -14.04 17.11
CA ARG A 48 -9.93 -14.00 18.41
C ARG A 48 -8.42 -13.92 18.23
N PRO A 49 -7.82 -12.72 18.19
CA PRO A 49 -6.39 -12.53 17.95
C PRO A 49 -5.49 -13.24 18.96
N GLU A 50 -5.98 -13.41 20.20
CA GLU A 50 -5.30 -14.07 21.32
C GLU A 50 -5.03 -15.56 21.09
N GLU A 51 -5.73 -16.20 20.16
CA GLU A 51 -5.53 -17.61 19.81
C GLU A 51 -4.38 -17.81 18.79
N TYR A 52 -3.81 -16.74 18.28
CA TYR A 52 -2.80 -16.75 17.22
C TYR A 52 -1.46 -16.20 17.70
N THR A 53 -0.37 -16.75 17.22
CA THR A 53 0.94 -16.09 17.31
C THR A 53 0.96 -14.83 16.41
N LYS A 54 1.90 -13.92 16.68
CA LYS A 54 2.06 -12.71 15.87
C LYS A 54 2.32 -13.03 14.39
N GLU A 55 3.11 -14.04 14.13
CA GLU A 55 3.41 -14.51 12.78
C GLU A 55 2.15 -15.10 12.09
N GLN A 56 1.37 -15.89 12.81
CA GLN A 56 0.12 -16.43 12.30
C GLN A 56 -0.87 -15.30 11.97
N LEU A 57 -0.98 -14.29 12.85
CA LEU A 57 -1.81 -13.11 12.60
C LEU A 57 -1.39 -12.35 11.33
N ASP A 58 -0.10 -12.18 11.12
CA ASP A 58 0.41 -11.50 9.94
C ASP A 58 0.11 -12.30 8.66
N ARG A 59 0.26 -13.63 8.71
CA ARG A 59 -0.12 -14.53 7.59
C ARG A 59 -1.62 -14.47 7.29
N GLU A 60 -2.46 -14.49 8.31
CA GLU A 60 -3.92 -14.37 8.15
C GLU A 60 -4.31 -13.03 7.50
N LYS A 61 -3.74 -11.91 7.97
CA LYS A 61 -3.97 -10.59 7.39
C LYS A 61 -3.53 -10.52 5.92
N LEU A 62 -2.38 -11.10 5.61
CA LEU A 62 -1.88 -11.20 4.24
C LEU A 62 -2.84 -11.99 3.34
N ASN A 63 -3.24 -13.18 3.78
CA ASN A 63 -4.16 -14.02 3.03
C ASN A 63 -5.49 -13.31 2.78
N ASP A 64 -6.05 -12.63 3.77
CA ASP A 64 -7.29 -11.88 3.62
C ASP A 64 -7.12 -10.67 2.68
N GLY A 65 -6.03 -9.92 2.84
CA GLY A 65 -5.72 -8.80 1.97
C GLY A 65 -5.60 -9.22 0.51
N LEU A 66 -4.96 -10.36 0.25
CA LEU A 66 -4.82 -10.87 -1.12
C LEU A 66 -6.15 -11.41 -1.68
N ARG A 67 -7.00 -12.03 -0.86
CA ARG A 67 -8.37 -12.42 -1.31
C ARG A 67 -9.20 -11.20 -1.70
N LEU A 68 -9.11 -10.12 -0.92
CA LEU A 68 -9.76 -8.84 -1.24
C LEU A 68 -9.20 -8.25 -2.53
N HIS A 69 -7.88 -8.33 -2.72
CA HIS A 69 -7.20 -7.88 -3.94
C HIS A 69 -7.68 -8.65 -5.17
N GLU A 70 -7.76 -9.97 -5.13
CA GLU A 70 -8.27 -10.79 -6.23
C GLU A 70 -9.73 -10.44 -6.57
N GLY A 71 -10.56 -10.24 -5.54
CA GLY A 71 -11.93 -9.75 -5.74
C GLY A 71 -11.98 -8.35 -6.36
N THR A 72 -11.03 -7.49 -6.03
CA THR A 72 -10.91 -6.14 -6.61
C THR A 72 -10.47 -6.20 -8.07
N LYS A 73 -9.49 -7.03 -8.41
CA LYS A 73 -9.07 -7.28 -9.80
C LYS A 73 -10.26 -7.67 -10.67
N SER A 74 -11.02 -8.67 -10.22
CA SER A 74 -12.20 -9.15 -10.95
C SER A 74 -13.23 -8.06 -11.16
N ARG A 75 -13.52 -7.26 -10.14
CA ARG A 75 -14.49 -6.15 -10.24
C ARG A 75 -14.00 -5.05 -11.19
N LEU A 76 -12.74 -4.69 -11.16
CA LEU A 76 -12.16 -3.70 -12.05
C LEU A 76 -12.19 -4.17 -13.51
N GLU A 77 -11.93 -5.44 -13.75
CA GLU A 77 -12.00 -6.03 -15.08
C GLU A 77 -13.44 -6.03 -15.62
N ILE A 78 -14.42 -6.45 -14.81
CA ILE A 78 -15.84 -6.42 -15.18
C ILE A 78 -16.27 -4.99 -15.48
N TYR A 79 -15.89 -4.03 -14.61
CA TYR A 79 -16.20 -2.61 -14.81
C TYR A 79 -15.62 -2.08 -16.13
N ALA A 80 -14.35 -2.37 -16.40
CA ALA A 80 -13.69 -1.92 -17.61
C ALA A 80 -14.38 -2.47 -18.88
N ARG A 81 -14.74 -3.76 -18.87
CA ARG A 81 -15.46 -4.41 -19.98
C ARG A 81 -16.87 -3.84 -20.16
N THR A 82 -17.61 -3.65 -19.06
CA THR A 82 -18.99 -3.14 -19.10
C THR A 82 -19.07 -1.71 -19.63
N PHE A 83 -18.12 -0.86 -19.25
CA PHE A 83 -18.15 0.58 -19.57
C PHE A 83 -17.15 1.00 -20.66
N GLY A 84 -16.50 0.05 -21.32
CA GLY A 84 -15.51 0.33 -22.38
C GLY A 84 -14.32 1.16 -21.85
N LYS A 85 -13.89 0.92 -20.60
CA LYS A 85 -12.77 1.64 -19.96
C LYS A 85 -11.48 0.83 -20.04
N LYS A 86 -10.35 1.51 -19.86
CA LYS A 86 -9.05 0.85 -19.72
C LYS A 86 -9.06 -0.03 -18.46
N ILE A 87 -8.53 -1.24 -18.58
CA ILE A 87 -8.34 -2.13 -17.42
C ILE A 87 -7.26 -1.53 -16.52
N VAL A 88 -7.62 -1.34 -15.26
CA VAL A 88 -6.68 -0.93 -14.22
C VAL A 88 -6.07 -2.17 -13.58
N LYS A 89 -4.75 -2.22 -13.52
CA LYS A 89 -3.99 -3.26 -12.81
C LYS A 89 -3.77 -2.80 -11.36
N PRO A 90 -4.54 -3.29 -10.38
CA PRO A 90 -4.33 -2.90 -8.99
C PRO A 90 -3.10 -3.59 -8.40
N PHE A 91 -2.53 -3.02 -7.34
CA PHE A 91 -1.52 -3.67 -6.52
C PHE A 91 -1.85 -3.57 -5.03
N VAL A 92 -1.15 -4.38 -4.24
CA VAL A 92 -1.26 -4.45 -2.77
C VAL A 92 -0.04 -3.81 -2.13
N LEU A 93 -0.26 -2.92 -1.18
CA LEU A 93 0.78 -2.38 -0.32
C LEU A 93 0.78 -3.11 1.02
N VAL A 94 1.85 -3.80 1.34
CA VAL A 94 2.08 -4.44 2.64
C VAL A 94 3.00 -3.56 3.48
N VAL A 95 2.53 -3.11 4.64
CA VAL A 95 3.31 -2.25 5.54
C VAL A 95 3.95 -3.11 6.62
N ALA A 96 5.24 -3.42 6.45
CA ALA A 96 6.00 -4.21 7.40
C ALA A 96 6.50 -3.35 8.59
N ARG A 97 6.83 -4.00 9.71
CA ARG A 97 7.34 -3.35 10.93
C ARG A 97 8.76 -2.82 10.76
N ASP A 98 9.61 -3.67 10.23
CA ASP A 98 11.05 -3.44 10.03
C ASP A 98 11.58 -4.32 8.89
N THR A 99 12.85 -4.21 8.57
CA THR A 99 13.48 -4.94 7.46
C THR A 99 13.57 -6.45 7.70
N ASN A 100 13.70 -6.93 8.94
CA ASN A 100 13.70 -8.37 9.23
C ASN A 100 12.32 -8.95 8.98
N HIS A 101 11.29 -8.28 9.49
CA HIS A 101 9.91 -8.67 9.25
C HIS A 101 9.57 -8.65 7.74
N SER A 102 10.07 -7.66 7.01
CA SER A 102 9.89 -7.61 5.56
C SER A 102 10.46 -8.84 4.86
N LYS A 103 11.66 -9.29 5.25
CA LYS A 103 12.27 -10.51 4.71
C LYS A 103 11.47 -11.79 5.04
N GLU A 104 10.93 -11.89 6.26
CA GLU A 104 10.05 -12.99 6.66
C GLU A 104 8.78 -13.03 5.79
N ILE A 105 8.14 -11.89 5.61
CA ILE A 105 6.96 -11.73 4.76
C ILE A 105 7.29 -12.05 3.30
N MET A 106 8.40 -11.55 2.78
CA MET A 106 8.89 -11.84 1.43
C MET A 106 9.08 -13.35 1.24
N SER A 107 9.74 -14.03 2.19
CA SER A 107 9.95 -15.48 2.15
C SER A 107 8.63 -16.24 2.13
N TYR A 108 7.66 -15.83 2.95
CA TYR A 108 6.33 -16.45 2.98
C TYR A 108 5.58 -16.24 1.66
N ILE A 109 5.58 -15.02 1.10
CA ILE A 109 4.91 -14.73 -0.17
C ILE A 109 5.51 -15.55 -1.33
N LYS A 110 6.82 -15.78 -1.31
CA LYS A 110 7.52 -16.59 -2.31
C LYS A 110 7.35 -18.10 -2.14
N SER A 111 6.84 -18.56 -1.00
CA SER A 111 6.65 -19.98 -0.74
C SER A 111 5.43 -20.56 -1.45
N ASN A 112 5.38 -21.89 -1.60
CA ASN A 112 4.22 -22.59 -2.11
C ASN A 112 3.00 -22.55 -1.17
N ASP A 113 3.20 -22.24 0.11
CA ASP A 113 2.12 -22.12 1.09
C ASP A 113 1.25 -20.90 0.84
N PHE A 114 1.82 -19.87 0.19
CA PHE A 114 1.12 -18.66 -0.17
C PHE A 114 0.58 -18.74 -1.61
N PHE A 115 -0.73 -18.91 -1.75
CA PHE A 115 -1.41 -18.99 -3.06
C PHE A 115 -0.72 -19.93 -4.06
N LYS A 116 -0.19 -21.05 -3.59
CA LYS A 116 0.54 -22.06 -4.40
C LYS A 116 1.70 -21.47 -5.20
N GLY A 117 2.40 -20.49 -4.63
CA GLY A 117 3.55 -19.82 -5.26
C GLY A 117 3.18 -18.82 -6.38
N TYR A 118 1.90 -18.53 -6.60
CA TYR A 118 1.46 -17.66 -7.70
C TYR A 118 2.08 -16.25 -7.63
N TYR A 119 2.38 -15.76 -6.42
CA TYR A 119 2.94 -14.42 -6.20
C TYR A 119 4.47 -14.39 -6.08
N ALA A 120 5.16 -15.53 -6.19
CA ALA A 120 6.60 -15.63 -5.96
C ALA A 120 7.43 -14.62 -6.78
N GLU A 121 7.05 -14.42 -8.06
CA GLU A 121 7.71 -13.49 -8.98
C GLU A 121 6.97 -12.15 -9.12
N LYS A 122 5.97 -11.89 -8.26
CA LYS A 122 5.10 -10.70 -8.33
C LYS A 122 5.22 -9.81 -7.11
N VAL A 123 6.23 -10.02 -6.29
CA VAL A 123 6.47 -9.28 -5.05
C VAL A 123 7.81 -8.56 -5.10
N MET A 124 7.82 -7.32 -4.63
CA MET A 124 9.04 -6.53 -4.42
C MET A 124 9.06 -5.91 -3.03
N GLU A 125 10.26 -5.60 -2.55
CA GLU A 125 10.49 -4.88 -1.30
C GLU A 125 11.04 -3.49 -1.60
N VAL A 126 10.54 -2.50 -0.86
CA VAL A 126 11.05 -1.13 -0.89
C VAL A 126 11.33 -0.68 0.53
N ASN A 127 12.57 -0.37 0.84
CA ASN A 127 12.96 0.10 2.17
C ASN A 127 13.97 1.25 2.11
N SER A 128 14.06 2.01 3.19
CA SER A 128 14.92 3.21 3.26
C SER A 128 16.42 2.91 3.37
N SER A 129 16.80 1.65 3.58
CA SER A 129 18.22 1.24 3.67
C SER A 129 18.83 0.89 2.31
N GLN A 130 18.02 0.79 1.26
CA GLN A 130 18.50 0.59 -0.10
C GLN A 130 19.24 1.84 -0.60
N SER A 131 20.38 1.64 -1.27
CA SER A 131 21.23 2.73 -1.77
C SER A 131 21.80 2.38 -3.15
N GLY A 132 22.22 3.41 -3.88
CA GLY A 132 22.83 3.24 -5.21
C GLY A 132 21.82 2.69 -6.24
N ASP A 133 22.35 1.91 -7.19
CA ASP A 133 21.62 1.39 -8.36
C ASP A 133 20.36 0.60 -7.97
N GLU A 134 20.42 -0.21 -6.89
CA GLU A 134 19.27 -0.97 -6.38
C GLU A 134 18.09 -0.06 -5.99
N LYS A 135 18.38 1.10 -5.42
CA LYS A 135 17.33 2.08 -5.08
C LYS A 135 16.69 2.68 -6.32
N ASP A 136 17.50 3.00 -7.32
CA ASP A 136 17.04 3.62 -8.56
C ASP A 136 16.20 2.61 -9.38
N GLU A 137 16.63 1.35 -9.47
CA GLU A 137 15.83 0.27 -10.08
C GLU A 137 14.48 0.07 -9.38
N ASN A 138 14.45 0.07 -8.05
CA ASN A 138 13.20 -0.07 -7.30
C ASN A 138 12.27 1.15 -7.50
N ILE A 139 12.83 2.35 -7.63
CA ILE A 139 12.03 3.55 -7.94
C ILE A 139 11.42 3.43 -9.34
N GLU A 140 12.19 2.98 -10.33
CA GLU A 140 11.68 2.76 -11.69
C GLU A 140 10.58 1.69 -11.73
N LEU A 141 10.76 0.59 -10.98
CA LEU A 141 9.74 -0.45 -10.84
C LEU A 141 8.47 0.10 -10.19
N LEU A 142 8.59 0.91 -9.13
CA LEU A 142 7.45 1.55 -8.48
C LEU A 142 6.71 2.50 -9.42
N LEU A 143 7.42 3.32 -10.18
CA LEU A 143 6.83 4.25 -11.15
C LEU A 143 6.16 3.50 -12.32
N SER A 144 6.57 2.28 -12.59
CA SER A 144 6.00 1.45 -13.66
C SER A 144 4.88 0.51 -13.20
N LEU A 145 4.47 0.53 -11.93
CA LEU A 145 3.42 -0.37 -11.41
C LEU A 145 2.08 -0.28 -12.15
N GLU A 146 1.79 0.87 -12.75
CA GLU A 146 0.57 1.07 -13.55
C GLU A 146 0.66 0.47 -14.95
N LYS A 147 1.87 0.13 -15.41
CA LYS A 147 2.07 -0.42 -16.74
C LYS A 147 1.69 -1.90 -16.77
N PRO A 148 1.00 -2.37 -17.83
CA PRO A 148 0.62 -3.77 -17.97
C PRO A 148 1.80 -4.74 -17.96
N GLU A 149 2.95 -4.30 -18.47
CA GLU A 149 4.18 -5.12 -18.58
C GLU A 149 4.83 -5.41 -17.25
N ASN A 150 4.62 -4.55 -16.26
CA ASN A 150 5.14 -4.76 -14.91
C ASN A 150 4.38 -5.92 -14.26
N LYS A 151 5.10 -6.95 -13.81
CA LYS A 151 4.51 -8.15 -13.21
C LYS A 151 4.21 -7.99 -11.71
N ILE A 152 4.74 -6.95 -11.06
CA ILE A 152 4.59 -6.75 -9.61
C ILE A 152 3.13 -6.46 -9.26
N GLU A 153 2.63 -7.21 -8.29
CA GLU A 153 1.29 -7.06 -7.72
C GLU A 153 1.32 -6.82 -6.20
N ILE A 154 2.46 -7.08 -5.54
CA ILE A 154 2.65 -6.87 -4.11
C ILE A 154 3.90 -6.04 -3.88
N VAL A 155 3.77 -4.95 -3.14
CA VAL A 155 4.89 -4.11 -2.68
C VAL A 155 4.96 -4.19 -1.16
N ILE A 156 6.09 -4.69 -0.63
CA ILE A 156 6.37 -4.65 0.80
C ILE A 156 7.14 -3.37 1.10
N HIS A 157 6.64 -2.59 2.04
CA HIS A 157 7.17 -1.29 2.40
C HIS A 157 7.67 -1.26 3.85
N VAL A 158 8.88 -0.72 4.04
CA VAL A 158 9.47 -0.43 5.36
C VAL A 158 9.94 1.02 5.40
N ASN A 159 9.20 1.89 6.09
CA ASN A 159 9.55 3.29 6.39
C ASN A 159 10.00 4.19 5.21
N MET A 160 9.81 3.76 3.96
CA MET A 160 10.30 4.49 2.79
C MET A 160 9.24 5.38 2.15
N LEU A 161 8.00 4.92 2.12
CA LEU A 161 6.91 5.70 1.53
C LEU A 161 6.51 6.83 2.48
N LYS A 162 7.17 7.95 2.30
CA LYS A 162 6.81 9.22 2.88
C LYS A 162 5.88 9.97 1.93
N GLU A 163 5.57 11.20 2.23
CA GLU A 163 4.73 12.05 1.38
C GLU A 163 5.24 12.11 -0.09
N GLY A 164 4.33 12.16 -1.05
CA GLY A 164 4.62 12.42 -2.46
C GLY A 164 4.65 11.20 -3.39
N TRP A 165 4.31 9.99 -2.92
CA TRP A 165 4.11 8.87 -3.84
C TRP A 165 2.68 8.90 -4.38
N ASP A 166 2.55 9.35 -5.61
CA ASP A 166 1.27 9.47 -6.31
C ASP A 166 1.08 8.28 -7.26
N VAL A 167 0.21 7.34 -6.86
CA VAL A 167 -0.16 6.18 -7.65
C VAL A 167 -1.66 6.00 -7.64
N THR A 168 -2.25 5.79 -8.80
CA THR A 168 -3.70 5.69 -8.97
C THR A 168 -4.23 4.29 -8.79
N ASN A 169 -3.37 3.28 -8.87
CA ASN A 169 -3.74 1.85 -8.88
C ASN A 169 -3.52 1.12 -7.53
N LEU A 170 -3.29 1.83 -6.43
CA LEU A 170 -3.30 1.28 -5.08
C LEU A 170 -4.76 1.08 -4.61
N TYR A 171 -5.17 -0.18 -4.43
CA TYR A 171 -6.53 -0.54 -3.99
C TYR A 171 -6.56 -1.31 -2.67
N THR A 172 -5.47 -1.93 -2.27
CA THR A 172 -5.43 -2.75 -1.06
C THR A 172 -4.20 -2.41 -0.23
N ILE A 173 -4.41 -2.15 1.06
CA ILE A 173 -3.32 -1.95 2.04
C ILE A 173 -3.46 -3.00 3.13
N VAL A 174 -2.36 -3.69 3.42
CA VAL A 174 -2.26 -4.68 4.50
C VAL A 174 -1.30 -4.16 5.58
N PRO A 175 -1.80 -3.55 6.66
CA PRO A 175 -0.96 -3.04 7.73
C PRO A 175 -0.56 -4.18 8.68
N LEU A 176 0.72 -4.54 8.68
CA LEU A 176 1.30 -5.55 9.57
C LEU A 176 2.07 -4.94 10.74
N ARG A 177 2.26 -3.62 10.74
CA ARG A 177 2.75 -2.90 11.91
C ARG A 177 1.59 -2.32 12.70
N ALA A 178 1.72 -2.24 14.03
CA ALA A 178 0.79 -1.47 14.83
C ALA A 178 0.90 0.01 14.44
N SER A 179 -0.24 0.70 14.27
CA SER A 179 -0.24 2.14 14.21
C SER A 179 0.27 2.66 15.57
N ALA A 180 1.26 3.53 15.55
CA ALA A 180 1.58 4.32 16.74
C ALA A 180 0.37 5.23 16.98
N SER A 181 -0.36 4.94 18.08
CA SER A 181 -1.41 5.82 18.61
C SER A 181 -0.78 7.04 19.27
#